data_8ec5186fafefc4cadde8a65ba10fca85
#
_entry.id   8ec5186fafefc4cadde8a65ba10fca85
#
_cell.length_a   1.000
_cell.length_b   1.000
_cell.length_c   1.000
_cell.angle_alpha   90.00
_cell.angle_beta   90.00
_cell.angle_gamma   90.00
#
_symmetry.space_group_name_H-M   'P 1'
#
loop_
_entity.id
_entity.type
_entity.pdbx_description
1 polymer ?
#
loop_
_entity_poly.entity_id
_entity_poly.type
_entity_poly.pdbx_seq_one_letter_code
_entity_poly.pdbx_strand_id
1 'polypeptide(L)'
;FLFSCFFYSMYSLILCGGSGTRLWPLSRKNFPKQFLNLFNNHSLLQGTFLRAQKTTPTEKIFFITNKDNFFNVYNQLQELDKDFDKKQIIIESTNLNTAPAVTLAVKYLVETIKVDPEEIVTVLPADHYIEDEEKYKNLLLEAEKNIGDNIGTVGITVLKPHTGFGYIKKGENQNIFYN
;
A
#
# COMPACT_ATOMS: atom_id res chain seq x y z
N PHE A 1 -0.11 -35.46 -3.22
CA PHE A 1 0.15 -34.08 -3.63
C PHE A 1 -0.25 -33.18 -2.48
N LEU A 2 0.69 -32.83 -1.61
CA LEU A 2 0.52 -31.80 -0.59
C LEU A 2 0.61 -30.45 -1.32
N PHE A 3 -0.52 -29.81 -1.57
CA PHE A 3 -0.58 -28.39 -1.85
C PHE A 3 -0.11 -27.68 -0.56
N SER A 4 1.13 -27.19 -0.56
CA SER A 4 1.58 -26.21 0.41
C SER A 4 0.73 -24.96 0.18
N CYS A 5 -0.38 -24.82 0.93
CA CYS A 5 -1.06 -23.56 1.09
C CYS A 5 -0.08 -22.63 1.78
N PHE A 6 0.60 -21.78 1.04
CA PHE A 6 1.28 -20.61 1.61
C PHE A 6 0.17 -19.71 2.19
N PHE A 7 -0.10 -19.84 3.46
CA PHE A 7 -0.91 -18.87 4.19
C PHE A 7 -0.10 -17.58 4.26
N TYR A 8 -0.40 -16.64 3.36
CA TYR A 8 0.04 -15.27 3.51
C TYR A 8 -0.66 -14.70 4.76
N SER A 9 0.11 -14.43 5.83
CA SER A 9 -0.44 -13.91 7.09
C SER A 9 -0.51 -12.38 7.12
N MET A 10 0.17 -11.75 6.19
CA MET A 10 0.32 -10.30 6.10
C MET A 10 -0.98 -9.58 5.68
N TYR A 11 -1.27 -8.48 6.36
CA TYR A 11 -2.28 -7.50 5.93
C TYR A 11 -1.62 -6.44 5.05
N SER A 12 -2.36 -5.90 4.07
CA SER A 12 -1.90 -4.78 3.25
C SER A 12 -2.77 -3.55 3.49
N LEU A 13 -2.16 -2.41 3.79
CA LEU A 13 -2.80 -1.12 3.94
C LEU A 13 -2.36 -0.21 2.80
N ILE A 14 -3.27 0.12 1.87
CA ILE A 14 -2.99 0.99 0.73
C ILE A 14 -3.39 2.42 1.06
N LEU A 15 -2.40 3.33 1.04
CA LEU A 15 -2.59 4.74 1.31
C LEU A 15 -3.08 5.47 0.05
N CYS A 16 -4.35 5.86 0.03
CA CYS A 16 -5.01 6.54 -1.09
C CYS A 16 -5.28 8.03 -0.81
N GLY A 17 -4.72 8.57 0.26
CA GLY A 17 -4.75 9.99 0.59
C GLY A 17 -3.77 10.78 -0.28
N GLY A 18 -4.00 12.07 -0.39
CA GLY A 18 -3.12 12.96 -1.14
C GLY A 18 -3.83 13.67 -2.30
N SER A 19 -3.54 14.94 -2.49
CA SER A 19 -4.15 15.79 -3.51
C SER A 19 -3.62 15.55 -4.93
N GLY A 20 -2.45 14.88 -5.05
CA GLY A 20 -1.86 14.47 -6.33
C GLY A 20 -1.72 15.54 -7.41
N THR A 21 -1.70 16.82 -7.05
CA THR A 21 -1.79 17.96 -7.98
C THR A 21 -0.54 18.21 -8.84
N ARG A 22 0.58 17.52 -8.54
CA ARG A 22 1.87 17.71 -9.22
C ARG A 22 1.86 17.33 -10.71
N LEU A 23 0.88 16.56 -11.17
CA LEU A 23 0.73 16.15 -12.57
C LEU A 23 -0.34 16.95 -13.32
N TRP A 24 -0.65 18.17 -12.85
CA TRP A 24 -1.55 19.03 -13.61
C TRP A 24 -1.05 19.23 -15.07
N PRO A 25 -1.90 19.17 -16.12
CA PRO A 25 -3.37 19.13 -16.07
C PRO A 25 -3.98 17.73 -16.02
N LEU A 26 -3.19 16.65 -15.98
CA LEU A 26 -3.68 15.26 -15.90
C LEU A 26 -4.34 14.98 -14.55
N SER A 27 -3.68 15.38 -13.45
CA SER A 27 -4.27 15.29 -12.12
C SER A 27 -5.00 16.58 -11.74
N ARG A 28 -6.07 16.44 -10.98
CA ARG A 28 -6.88 17.55 -10.45
C ARG A 28 -7.26 17.26 -9.00
N LYS A 29 -7.72 18.29 -8.26
CA LYS A 29 -8.13 18.15 -6.85
C LYS A 29 -9.14 17.00 -6.66
N ASN A 30 -10.12 16.88 -7.55
CA ASN A 30 -11.17 15.86 -7.48
C ASN A 30 -10.82 14.56 -8.22
N PHE A 31 -9.66 14.51 -8.87
CA PHE A 31 -9.14 13.32 -9.56
C PHE A 31 -7.60 13.28 -9.42
N PRO A 32 -7.11 12.92 -8.21
CA PRO A 32 -5.68 12.82 -7.91
C PRO A 32 -4.94 11.78 -8.75
N LYS A 33 -3.59 11.84 -8.70
CA LYS A 33 -2.66 11.02 -9.48
C LYS A 33 -2.94 9.52 -9.40
N GLN A 34 -3.29 9.00 -8.23
CA GLN A 34 -3.52 7.57 -8.01
C GLN A 34 -4.67 6.99 -8.83
N PHE A 35 -5.61 7.82 -9.30
CA PHE A 35 -6.74 7.40 -10.13
C PHE A 35 -6.48 7.47 -11.63
N LEU A 36 -5.29 7.93 -12.04
CA LEU A 36 -4.91 8.07 -13.45
C LEU A 36 -4.35 6.76 -14.02
N ASN A 37 -4.73 6.45 -15.26
CA ASN A 37 -4.15 5.37 -16.06
C ASN A 37 -2.93 5.93 -16.80
N LEU A 38 -1.74 5.82 -16.23
CA LEU A 38 -0.54 6.44 -16.78
C LEU A 38 0.34 5.48 -17.59
N PHE A 39 0.33 4.18 -17.28
CA PHE A 39 1.29 3.23 -17.83
C PHE A 39 0.66 2.01 -18.49
N ASN A 40 -0.56 1.64 -18.09
CA ASN A 40 -1.28 0.48 -18.61
C ASN A 40 -2.79 0.73 -18.58
N ASN A 41 -3.60 -0.34 -18.72
CA ASN A 41 -5.07 -0.24 -18.71
C ASN A 41 -5.68 -0.02 -17.30
N HIS A 42 -4.84 0.02 -16.26
CA HIS A 42 -5.26 0.21 -14.88
C HIS A 42 -4.78 1.55 -14.34
N SER A 43 -5.51 2.11 -13.40
CA SER A 43 -5.02 3.25 -12.61
C SER A 43 -3.87 2.80 -11.70
N LEU A 44 -3.11 3.77 -11.15
CA LEU A 44 -2.05 3.44 -10.20
C LEU A 44 -2.61 2.76 -8.94
N LEU A 45 -3.81 3.15 -8.48
CA LEU A 45 -4.52 2.49 -7.39
C LEU A 45 -4.85 1.03 -7.75
N GLN A 46 -5.47 0.81 -8.91
CA GLN A 46 -5.80 -0.53 -9.38
C GLN A 46 -4.55 -1.41 -9.54
N GLY A 47 -3.48 -0.87 -10.12
CA GLY A 47 -2.20 -1.56 -10.24
C GLY A 47 -1.60 -1.91 -8.87
N THR A 48 -1.72 -1.03 -7.88
CA THR A 48 -1.27 -1.31 -6.51
C THR A 48 -2.12 -2.40 -5.84
N PHE A 49 -3.43 -2.39 -6.03
CA PHE A 49 -4.32 -3.44 -5.53
C PHE A 49 -3.99 -4.81 -6.13
N LEU A 50 -3.90 -4.93 -7.46
CA LEU A 50 -3.52 -6.17 -8.15
C LEU A 50 -2.15 -6.69 -7.72
N ARG A 51 -1.21 -5.79 -7.46
CA ARG A 51 0.12 -6.14 -6.95
C ARG A 51 0.07 -6.63 -5.51
N ALA A 52 -0.74 -6.00 -4.64
CA ALA A 52 -0.94 -6.43 -3.26
C ALA A 52 -1.57 -7.83 -3.19
N GLN A 53 -2.49 -8.17 -4.08
CA GLN A 53 -3.10 -9.51 -4.16
C GLN A 53 -2.09 -10.64 -4.44
N LYS A 54 -0.89 -10.33 -4.94
CA LYS A 54 0.18 -11.32 -5.13
C LYS A 54 0.81 -11.81 -3.81
N THR A 55 0.64 -11.04 -2.71
CA THR A 55 1.21 -11.34 -1.39
C THR A 55 0.18 -11.35 -0.26
N THR A 56 -1.04 -10.88 -0.51
CA THR A 56 -2.07 -10.68 0.51
C THR A 56 -3.43 -11.09 -0.05
N PRO A 57 -4.22 -11.94 0.62
CA PRO A 57 -5.59 -12.25 0.23
C PRO A 57 -6.45 -10.99 0.17
N THR A 58 -7.40 -10.94 -0.75
CA THR A 58 -8.22 -9.73 -1.02
C THR A 58 -8.92 -9.22 0.24
N GLU A 59 -9.44 -10.10 1.08
CA GLU A 59 -10.12 -9.77 2.34
C GLU A 59 -9.20 -9.17 3.42
N LYS A 60 -7.86 -9.30 3.25
CA LYS A 60 -6.84 -8.72 4.13
C LYS A 60 -6.24 -7.42 3.56
N ILE A 61 -6.74 -6.90 2.42
CA ILE A 61 -6.27 -5.65 1.82
C ILE A 61 -7.22 -4.52 2.20
N PHE A 62 -6.70 -3.50 2.88
CA PHE A 62 -7.44 -2.34 3.32
C PHE A 62 -6.92 -1.07 2.65
N PHE A 63 -7.80 -0.08 2.52
CA PHE A 63 -7.50 1.21 1.91
C PHE A 63 -7.79 2.32 2.90
N ILE A 64 -6.92 3.34 2.95
CA ILE A 64 -7.23 4.54 3.70
C ILE A 64 -7.28 5.75 2.78
N THR A 65 -8.36 6.51 2.89
CA THR A 65 -8.61 7.67 2.04
C THR A 65 -9.44 8.72 2.80
N ASN A 66 -9.65 9.89 2.20
CA ASN A 66 -10.55 10.92 2.73
C ASN A 66 -11.97 10.78 2.12
N LYS A 67 -12.93 11.54 2.66
CA LYS A 67 -14.33 11.53 2.20
C LYS A 67 -14.48 11.86 0.72
N ASP A 68 -13.69 12.81 0.21
CA ASP A 68 -13.80 13.31 -1.17
C ASP A 68 -13.40 12.22 -2.18
N ASN A 69 -12.45 11.36 -1.82
CA ASN A 69 -11.93 10.31 -2.68
C ASN A 69 -12.60 8.94 -2.47
N PHE A 70 -13.45 8.78 -1.46
CA PHE A 70 -14.07 7.48 -1.13
C PHE A 70 -14.72 6.81 -2.35
N PHE A 71 -15.56 7.53 -3.08
CA PHE A 71 -16.25 6.97 -4.24
C PHE A 71 -15.31 6.67 -5.40
N ASN A 72 -14.25 7.45 -5.61
CA ASN A 72 -13.24 7.15 -6.62
C ASN A 72 -12.51 5.84 -6.29
N VAL A 73 -12.11 5.64 -5.04
CA VAL A 73 -11.48 4.38 -4.58
C VAL A 73 -12.46 3.23 -4.77
N TYR A 74 -13.67 3.32 -4.24
CA TYR A 74 -14.64 2.25 -4.27
C TYR A 74 -15.01 1.83 -5.71
N ASN A 75 -15.32 2.79 -6.59
CA ASN A 75 -15.71 2.50 -7.96
C ASN A 75 -14.58 1.82 -8.74
N GLN A 76 -13.33 2.30 -8.62
CA GLN A 76 -12.19 1.70 -9.30
C GLN A 76 -11.86 0.29 -8.81
N LEU A 77 -12.08 0.01 -7.52
CA LEU A 77 -11.91 -1.34 -6.99
C LEU A 77 -13.03 -2.27 -7.45
N GLN A 78 -14.28 -1.80 -7.52
CA GLN A 78 -15.40 -2.57 -8.07
C GLN A 78 -15.28 -2.88 -9.57
N GLU A 79 -14.53 -2.09 -10.33
CA GLU A 79 -14.20 -2.44 -11.73
C GLU A 79 -13.36 -3.73 -11.82
N LEU A 80 -12.55 -4.03 -10.80
CA LEU A 80 -11.71 -5.23 -10.73
C LEU A 80 -12.38 -6.40 -9.99
N ASP A 81 -13.11 -6.08 -8.92
CA ASP A 81 -13.80 -7.04 -8.06
C ASP A 81 -15.19 -6.50 -7.70
N LYS A 82 -16.23 -7.07 -8.32
CA LYS A 82 -17.62 -6.63 -8.14
C LYS A 82 -18.13 -6.85 -6.69
N ASP A 83 -17.56 -7.81 -6.00
CA ASP A 83 -17.93 -8.17 -4.62
C ASP A 83 -17.08 -7.46 -3.57
N PHE A 84 -16.24 -6.47 -3.99
CA PHE A 84 -15.38 -5.72 -3.11
C PHE A 84 -16.16 -5.07 -1.95
N ASP A 85 -15.79 -5.39 -0.69
CA ASP A 85 -16.49 -4.88 0.49
C ASP A 85 -16.00 -3.46 0.84
N LYS A 86 -16.91 -2.50 0.81
CA LYS A 86 -16.63 -1.10 1.22
C LYS A 86 -16.12 -0.94 2.65
N LYS A 87 -16.29 -1.94 3.53
CA LYS A 87 -15.71 -1.95 4.89
C LYS A 87 -14.19 -2.01 4.87
N GLN A 88 -13.58 -2.43 3.77
CA GLN A 88 -12.14 -2.39 3.58
C GLN A 88 -11.60 -0.97 3.29
N ILE A 89 -12.50 0.03 3.11
CA ILE A 89 -12.11 1.42 2.92
C ILE A 89 -12.29 2.20 4.22
N ILE A 90 -11.19 2.62 4.81
CA ILE A 90 -11.11 3.41 6.04
C ILE A 90 -11.10 4.88 5.65
N ILE A 91 -11.99 5.69 6.25
CA ILE A 91 -12.08 7.11 5.95
C ILE A 91 -11.37 7.91 7.05
N GLU A 92 -10.30 8.62 6.68
CA GLU A 92 -9.71 9.63 7.56
C GLU A 92 -10.53 10.92 7.56
N SER A 93 -10.79 11.49 8.73
CA SER A 93 -11.56 12.73 8.87
C SER A 93 -10.74 13.98 8.52
N THR A 94 -9.43 13.90 8.66
CA THR A 94 -8.49 15.03 8.46
C THR A 94 -7.19 14.47 7.88
N ASN A 95 -6.69 15.08 6.82
CA ASN A 95 -5.43 14.70 6.21
C ASN A 95 -4.25 15.19 7.06
N LEU A 96 -3.71 14.31 7.91
CA LEU A 96 -2.61 14.58 8.85
C LEU A 96 -1.30 13.89 8.45
N ASN A 97 -1.13 13.55 7.20
CA ASN A 97 0.00 12.80 6.66
C ASN A 97 0.02 11.29 7.04
N THR A 98 1.12 10.61 6.73
CA THR A 98 1.23 9.15 6.74
C THR A 98 1.06 8.52 8.13
N ALA A 99 1.76 9.02 9.15
CA ALA A 99 1.77 8.37 10.46
C ALA A 99 0.39 8.32 11.13
N PRO A 100 -0.38 9.44 11.21
CA PRO A 100 -1.74 9.39 11.74
C PRO A 100 -2.70 8.51 10.92
N ALA A 101 -2.56 8.49 9.59
CA ALA A 101 -3.36 7.63 8.72
C ALA A 101 -3.10 6.16 9.02
N VAL A 102 -1.83 5.75 9.11
CA VAL A 102 -1.44 4.38 9.48
C VAL A 102 -1.93 4.02 10.89
N THR A 103 -1.77 4.92 11.87
CA THR A 103 -2.26 4.70 13.24
C THR A 103 -3.77 4.48 13.28
N LEU A 104 -4.54 5.29 12.56
CA LEU A 104 -6.00 5.13 12.45
C LEU A 104 -6.36 3.76 11.84
N ALA A 105 -5.67 3.38 10.78
CA ALA A 105 -5.94 2.13 10.09
C ALA A 105 -5.58 0.92 10.96
N VAL A 106 -4.42 0.90 11.60
CA VAL A 106 -4.02 -0.18 12.53
C VAL A 106 -5.01 -0.28 13.69
N LYS A 107 -5.43 0.86 14.27
CA LYS A 107 -6.47 0.85 15.30
C LYS A 107 -7.78 0.24 14.79
N TYR A 108 -8.23 0.58 13.59
CA TYR A 108 -9.42 0.00 12.98
C TYR A 108 -9.26 -1.52 12.78
N LEU A 109 -8.12 -1.98 12.29
CA LEU A 109 -7.83 -3.41 12.11
C LEU A 109 -7.92 -4.16 13.44
N VAL A 110 -7.30 -3.67 14.49
CA VAL A 110 -7.28 -4.32 15.82
C VAL A 110 -8.63 -4.22 16.53
N GLU A 111 -9.24 -3.02 16.59
CA GLU A 111 -10.44 -2.79 17.41
C GLU A 111 -11.74 -3.18 16.71
N THR A 112 -11.81 -3.06 15.37
CA THR A 112 -13.06 -3.29 14.61
C THR A 112 -13.01 -4.62 13.89
N ILE A 113 -11.96 -4.90 13.14
CA ILE A 113 -11.80 -6.14 12.37
C ILE A 113 -11.35 -7.30 13.27
N LYS A 114 -10.76 -7.00 14.45
CA LYS A 114 -10.24 -7.98 15.41
C LYS A 114 -9.03 -8.75 14.90
N VAL A 115 -8.18 -8.08 14.16
CA VAL A 115 -6.88 -8.60 13.72
C VAL A 115 -5.98 -8.80 14.94
N ASP A 116 -5.24 -9.90 14.97
CA ASP A 116 -4.26 -10.15 16.03
C ASP A 116 -3.17 -9.05 15.97
N PRO A 117 -2.83 -8.40 17.11
CA PRO A 117 -1.79 -7.38 17.15
C PRO A 117 -0.40 -7.85 16.69
N GLU A 118 -0.14 -9.15 16.68
CA GLU A 118 1.12 -9.76 16.19
C GLU A 118 1.17 -9.92 14.66
N GLU A 119 0.06 -9.65 13.95
CA GLU A 119 0.02 -9.77 12.49
C GLU A 119 0.81 -8.63 11.80
N ILE A 120 1.51 -8.99 10.74
CA ILE A 120 2.30 -8.03 9.96
C ILE A 120 1.39 -7.18 9.07
N VAL A 121 1.59 -5.88 9.09
CA VAL A 121 0.90 -4.92 8.22
C VAL A 121 1.89 -4.28 7.25
N THR A 122 1.70 -4.51 5.96
CA THR A 122 2.46 -3.83 4.90
C THR A 122 1.76 -2.55 4.49
N VAL A 123 2.46 -1.43 4.52
CA VAL A 123 1.92 -0.11 4.13
C VAL A 123 2.40 0.25 2.73
N LEU A 124 1.47 0.39 1.80
CA LEU A 124 1.73 0.62 0.38
C LEU A 124 1.16 1.97 -0.08
N PRO A 125 1.93 2.83 -0.76
CA PRO A 125 1.37 4.01 -1.42
C PRO A 125 0.61 3.61 -2.69
N ALA A 126 -0.57 4.20 -2.91
CA ALA A 126 -1.43 3.92 -4.06
C ALA A 126 -0.91 4.46 -5.40
N ASP A 127 0.13 5.29 -5.39
CA ASP A 127 0.59 6.07 -6.55
C ASP A 127 1.95 5.64 -7.09
N HIS A 128 2.49 4.50 -6.63
CA HIS A 128 3.75 3.96 -7.12
C HIS A 128 3.53 3.04 -8.33
N TYR A 129 4.34 3.25 -9.35
CA TYR A 129 4.53 2.31 -10.45
C TYR A 129 5.73 1.41 -10.14
N ILE A 130 5.55 0.11 -10.23
CA ILE A 130 6.59 -0.91 -10.03
C ILE A 130 6.71 -1.70 -11.33
N GLU A 131 7.87 -1.66 -11.96
CA GLU A 131 8.12 -2.32 -13.24
C GLU A 131 8.30 -3.84 -13.06
N ASP A 132 9.15 -4.23 -12.12
CA ASP A 132 9.41 -5.65 -11.80
C ASP A 132 8.57 -6.08 -10.58
N GLU A 133 7.33 -6.46 -10.85
CA GLU A 133 6.40 -6.85 -9.79
C GLU A 133 6.76 -8.18 -9.12
N GLU A 134 7.41 -9.11 -9.83
CA GLU A 134 7.83 -10.38 -9.23
C GLU A 134 9.02 -10.19 -8.27
N LYS A 135 9.97 -9.36 -8.65
CA LYS A 135 11.05 -8.97 -7.73
C LYS A 135 10.51 -8.25 -6.49
N TYR A 136 9.56 -7.34 -6.68
CA TYR A 136 8.92 -6.63 -5.58
C TYR A 136 8.16 -7.58 -4.64
N LYS A 137 7.39 -8.53 -5.19
CA LYS A 137 6.70 -9.58 -4.43
C LYS A 137 7.68 -10.39 -3.59
N ASN A 138 8.76 -10.89 -4.19
CA ASN A 138 9.76 -11.69 -3.50
C ASN A 138 10.41 -10.91 -2.36
N LEU A 139 10.69 -9.62 -2.56
CA LEU A 139 11.23 -8.74 -1.53
C LEU A 139 10.26 -8.59 -0.34
N LEU A 140 8.96 -8.43 -0.58
CA LEU A 140 7.96 -8.35 0.49
C LEU A 140 7.85 -9.66 1.28
N LEU A 141 7.85 -10.80 0.59
CA LEU A 141 7.80 -12.11 1.24
C LEU A 141 9.08 -12.42 2.05
N GLU A 142 10.22 -11.93 1.59
CA GLU A 142 11.48 -12.03 2.35
C GLU A 142 11.47 -11.09 3.57
N ALA A 143 10.96 -9.88 3.41
CA ALA A 143 10.79 -8.94 4.53
C ALA A 143 9.85 -9.51 5.59
N GLU A 144 8.70 -10.09 5.21
CA GLU A 144 7.75 -10.75 6.11
C GLU A 144 8.44 -11.80 7.00
N LYS A 145 9.29 -12.66 6.42
CA LYS A 145 9.99 -13.72 7.14
C LYS A 145 11.02 -13.22 8.16
N ASN A 146 11.55 -12.03 7.94
CA ASN A 146 12.74 -11.54 8.66
C ASN A 146 12.48 -10.32 9.53
N ILE A 147 11.27 -9.72 9.47
CA ILE A 147 10.99 -8.45 10.13
C ILE A 147 10.92 -8.61 11.67
N GLY A 148 10.40 -9.75 12.17
CA GLY A 148 10.15 -9.93 13.62
C GLY A 148 9.37 -8.75 14.19
N ASP A 149 9.74 -8.30 15.39
CA ASP A 149 9.11 -7.19 16.11
C ASP A 149 9.61 -5.80 15.66
N ASN A 150 10.12 -5.69 14.43
CA ASN A 150 10.72 -4.45 13.95
C ASN A 150 9.83 -3.73 12.93
N ILE A 151 10.16 -2.46 12.67
CA ILE A 151 9.62 -1.70 11.55
C ILE A 151 10.57 -1.87 10.36
N GLY A 152 10.06 -2.45 9.26
CA GLY A 152 10.78 -2.60 8.01
C GLY A 152 10.54 -1.43 7.06
N THR A 153 11.54 -1.08 6.27
CA THR A 153 11.42 -0.09 5.20
C THR A 153 12.05 -0.61 3.93
N VAL A 154 11.30 -0.57 2.82
CA VAL A 154 11.82 -0.90 1.49
C VAL A 154 12.45 0.36 0.89
N GLY A 155 13.77 0.36 0.78
CA GLY A 155 14.55 1.45 0.20
C GLY A 155 14.79 1.26 -1.30
N ILE A 156 14.86 2.37 -2.03
CA ILE A 156 15.27 2.40 -3.43
C ILE A 156 16.73 2.86 -3.50
N THR A 157 17.54 2.19 -4.33
CA THR A 157 18.94 2.59 -4.56
C THR A 157 19.01 4.02 -5.10
N VAL A 158 19.80 4.85 -4.43
CA VAL A 158 19.99 6.25 -4.81
C VAL A 158 20.89 6.33 -6.06
N LEU A 159 20.33 6.77 -7.18
CA LEU A 159 21.08 6.97 -8.43
C LEU A 159 21.70 8.38 -8.51
N LYS A 160 21.04 9.39 -7.94
CA LYS A 160 21.49 10.78 -7.88
C LYS A 160 20.83 11.51 -6.70
N PRO A 161 21.47 12.52 -6.12
CA PRO A 161 20.88 13.31 -5.05
C PRO A 161 19.67 14.09 -5.56
N HIS A 162 18.57 14.08 -4.78
CA HIS A 162 17.34 14.80 -5.10
C HIS A 162 16.73 15.39 -3.83
N THR A 163 16.58 16.70 -3.77
CA THR A 163 16.14 17.43 -2.56
C THR A 163 14.68 17.16 -2.16
N GLY A 164 13.88 16.61 -3.07
CA GLY A 164 12.47 16.26 -2.81
C GLY A 164 12.25 14.88 -2.18
N PHE A 165 13.32 14.10 -1.93
CA PHE A 165 13.25 12.77 -1.34
C PHE A 165 13.74 12.74 0.09
N GLY A 166 13.20 11.83 0.89
CA GLY A 166 13.79 11.43 2.15
C GLY A 166 14.85 10.33 1.90
N TYR A 167 15.89 10.32 2.72
CA TYR A 167 16.98 9.35 2.62
C TYR A 167 17.13 8.59 3.92
N ILE A 168 17.36 7.28 3.82
CA ILE A 168 17.62 6.42 4.97
C ILE A 168 19.12 6.16 5.03
N LYS A 169 19.75 6.56 6.15
CA LYS A 169 21.14 6.22 6.44
C LYS A 169 21.21 4.80 7.04
N LYS A 170 21.92 3.91 6.36
CA LYS A 170 22.16 2.56 6.86
C LYS A 170 22.91 2.62 8.22
N GLY A 171 22.39 1.91 9.22
CA GLY A 171 23.09 1.66 10.49
C GLY A 171 24.04 0.46 10.38
N GLU A 172 24.89 0.26 11.40
CA GLU A 172 25.89 -0.83 11.42
C GLU A 172 25.26 -2.21 11.69
N ASN A 173 24.10 -2.28 12.36
CA ASN A 173 23.45 -3.52 12.83
C ASN A 173 22.09 -3.78 12.19
N GLN A 174 21.91 -3.47 10.91
CA GLN A 174 20.61 -3.68 10.25
C GLN A 174 20.65 -4.90 9.34
N ASN A 175 19.63 -5.76 9.44
CA ASN A 175 19.36 -6.79 8.44
C ASN A 175 18.89 -6.09 7.17
N ILE A 176 19.76 -6.06 6.15
CA ILE A 176 19.44 -5.48 4.86
C ILE A 176 19.40 -6.62 3.86
N PHE A 177 18.22 -6.81 3.26
CA PHE A 177 18.03 -7.74 2.18
C PHE A 177 18.27 -7.00 0.88
N TYR A 178 19.26 -7.45 0.10
CA TYR A 178 19.54 -6.95 -1.24
C TYR A 178 19.02 -7.95 -2.25
N ASN A 179 18.34 -7.44 -3.26
CA ASN A 179 18.11 -8.16 -4.50
C ASN A 179 18.73 -7.42 -5.66
#